data_620d2ad8e68ee1489005cc04b18b025b
#
_entry.id   620d2ad8e68ee1489005cc04b18b025b
#
_cell.length_a   1.000
_cell.length_b   1.000
_cell.length_c   1.000
_cell.angle_alpha   90.00
_cell.angle_beta   90.00
_cell.angle_gamma   90.00
#
_symmetry.space_group_name_H-M   'P 1'
#
loop_
_entity.id
_entity.type
_entity.pdbx_description
1 polymer ?
#
loop_
_entity_poly.entity_id
_entity_poly.type
_entity_poly.pdbx_seq_one_letter_code
_entity_poly.pdbx_strand_id
1 'polypeptide(L)'
;GQAHMNDGGYPISISLSPSGELLAVSYLYVDAGVVKSNVVFYNFGPVGANQSDYMVSAYTYSDLVVPKVQFMNNDTAFAAGDSRLMIFGGSQKPVTIGEYLYDDEIQSVFYSEKYVGLVFLSDQAETKYRMDVYNTSAAKVGSYYFDVDYTDIFFEEDAMVIYNESECQIFTTEG
;
A
#
# COMPACT_ATOMS: atom_id res chain seq x y z
N GLY A 1 11.91 -20.11 -6.69
CA GLY A 1 12.88 -19.33 -5.93
C GLY A 1 12.65 -19.49 -4.44
N GLN A 2 13.67 -19.28 -3.65
CA GLN A 2 13.61 -19.27 -2.20
C GLN A 2 14.35 -18.01 -1.73
N ALA A 3 13.67 -17.17 -0.96
CA ALA A 3 14.29 -16.02 -0.30
C ALA A 3 14.49 -16.34 1.18
N HIS A 4 15.63 -15.97 1.72
CA HIS A 4 15.89 -16.10 3.15
C HIS A 4 15.61 -14.76 3.86
N MET A 5 14.97 -14.82 5.02
CA MET A 5 14.70 -13.65 5.85
C MET A 5 16.01 -13.10 6.39
N ASN A 6 16.17 -11.79 6.33
CA ASN A 6 17.30 -11.10 6.91
C ASN A 6 17.24 -11.19 8.44
N ASP A 7 18.41 -11.26 9.08
CA ASP A 7 18.56 -11.53 10.51
C ASP A 7 17.67 -10.62 11.40
N GLY A 8 16.66 -11.21 12.03
CA GLY A 8 15.91 -10.65 13.14
C GLY A 8 14.59 -9.97 12.82
N GLY A 9 14.16 -9.87 11.56
CA GLY A 9 12.87 -9.29 11.21
C GLY A 9 11.74 -10.33 11.12
N TYR A 10 10.54 -9.97 11.62
CA TYR A 10 9.33 -10.78 11.46
C TYR A 10 8.54 -10.32 10.24
N PRO A 11 8.23 -11.18 9.25
CA PRO A 11 7.38 -10.81 8.14
C PRO A 11 5.94 -10.61 8.64
N ILE A 12 5.39 -9.43 8.42
CA ILE A 12 4.03 -9.09 8.85
C ILE A 12 3.08 -8.89 7.68
N SER A 13 3.60 -8.67 6.48
CA SER A 13 2.81 -8.58 5.24
C SER A 13 3.63 -9.04 4.05
N ILE A 14 2.95 -9.69 3.10
CA ILE A 14 3.55 -10.23 1.88
C ILE A 14 2.61 -10.05 0.70
N SER A 15 3.16 -9.70 -0.46
CA SER A 15 2.41 -9.59 -1.70
C SER A 15 3.25 -10.06 -2.89
N LEU A 16 2.64 -10.82 -3.77
CA LEU A 16 3.23 -11.26 -5.04
C LEU A 16 2.65 -10.41 -6.18
N SER A 17 3.48 -9.99 -7.13
CA SER A 17 2.99 -9.32 -8.34
C SER A 17 2.11 -10.28 -9.16
N PRO A 18 1.16 -9.76 -9.97
CA PRO A 18 0.30 -10.60 -10.82
C PRO A 18 1.09 -11.55 -11.75
N SER A 19 2.26 -11.15 -12.22
CA SER A 19 3.16 -12.01 -13.02
C SER A 19 3.84 -13.12 -12.22
N GLY A 20 3.86 -13.03 -10.89
CA GLY A 20 4.60 -13.93 -10.01
C GLY A 20 6.12 -13.71 -9.97
N GLU A 21 6.62 -12.68 -10.63
CA GLU A 21 8.07 -12.42 -10.74
C GLU A 21 8.61 -11.60 -9.57
N LEU A 22 7.81 -10.63 -9.06
CA LEU A 22 8.19 -9.79 -7.93
C LEU A 22 7.44 -10.19 -6.65
N LEU A 23 8.16 -10.18 -5.55
CA LEU A 23 7.61 -10.37 -4.20
C LEU A 23 7.97 -9.16 -3.36
N ALA A 24 6.98 -8.59 -2.66
CA ALA A 24 7.16 -7.57 -1.64
C ALA A 24 6.90 -8.15 -0.26
N VAL A 25 7.74 -7.83 0.70
CA VAL A 25 7.58 -8.26 2.10
C VAL A 25 7.82 -7.08 3.02
N SER A 26 6.93 -6.88 3.98
CA SER A 26 7.14 -5.99 5.11
C SER A 26 7.61 -6.79 6.31
N TYR A 27 8.78 -6.44 6.84
CA TYR A 27 9.35 -7.00 8.06
C TYR A 27 9.26 -6.00 9.20
N LEU A 28 8.94 -6.47 10.39
CA LEU A 28 8.95 -5.71 11.63
C LEU A 28 10.08 -6.21 12.53
N TYR A 29 10.85 -5.29 13.10
CA TYR A 29 11.87 -5.61 14.10
C TYR A 29 12.10 -4.44 15.06
N VAL A 30 12.85 -4.70 16.14
CA VAL A 30 13.26 -3.69 17.12
C VAL A 30 14.77 -3.61 17.11
N ASP A 31 15.31 -2.43 16.93
CA ASP A 31 16.74 -2.14 16.96
C ASP A 31 17.02 -1.00 17.94
N ALA A 32 17.88 -1.28 18.95
CA ALA A 32 18.19 -0.34 20.03
C ALA A 32 16.95 0.27 20.74
N GLY A 33 15.86 -0.51 20.87
CA GLY A 33 14.61 -0.06 21.48
C GLY A 33 13.68 0.73 20.55
N VAL A 34 14.05 0.93 19.28
CA VAL A 34 13.25 1.61 18.27
C VAL A 34 12.57 0.57 17.38
N VAL A 35 11.27 0.72 17.18
CA VAL A 35 10.49 -0.08 16.21
C VAL A 35 10.90 0.32 14.80
N LYS A 36 11.19 -0.65 13.96
CA LYS A 36 11.55 -0.44 12.56
C LYS A 36 10.78 -1.38 11.66
N SER A 37 10.45 -0.91 10.47
CA SER A 37 9.95 -1.74 9.39
C SER A 37 10.90 -1.72 8.20
N ASN A 38 11.10 -2.89 7.58
CA ASN A 38 11.77 -3.02 6.27
C ASN A 38 10.75 -3.44 5.23
N VAL A 39 10.60 -2.66 4.17
CA VAL A 39 9.90 -3.07 2.96
C VAL A 39 10.94 -3.56 1.95
N VAL A 40 10.90 -4.85 1.64
CA VAL A 40 11.90 -5.53 0.82
C VAL A 40 11.25 -6.10 -0.42
N PHE A 41 11.90 -5.88 -1.57
CA PHE A 41 11.46 -6.44 -2.84
C PHE A 41 12.45 -7.48 -3.33
N TYR A 42 11.92 -8.61 -3.75
CA TYR A 42 12.63 -9.72 -4.36
C TYR A 42 12.18 -9.90 -5.81
N ASN A 43 13.12 -10.22 -6.70
CA ASN A 43 12.81 -10.51 -8.10
C ASN A 43 13.28 -11.94 -8.41
N PHE A 44 12.36 -12.84 -8.71
CA PHE A 44 12.64 -14.23 -9.05
C PHE A 44 12.93 -14.45 -10.54
N GLY A 45 12.90 -13.37 -11.32
CA GLY A 45 13.30 -13.35 -12.71
C GLY A 45 14.83 -13.16 -12.90
N PRO A 46 15.26 -12.91 -14.16
CA PRO A 46 16.68 -12.80 -14.52
C PRO A 46 17.43 -11.71 -13.77
N VAL A 47 16.76 -10.61 -13.39
CA VAL A 47 17.40 -9.49 -12.69
C VAL A 47 17.80 -9.89 -11.27
N GLY A 48 16.90 -10.54 -10.54
CA GLY A 48 17.17 -10.97 -9.17
C GLY A 48 18.09 -12.20 -9.10
N ALA A 49 18.13 -13.03 -10.12
CA ALA A 49 19.04 -14.20 -10.17
C ALA A 49 20.53 -13.82 -10.02
N ASN A 50 20.88 -12.56 -10.32
CA ASN A 50 22.23 -12.02 -10.17
C ASN A 50 22.44 -11.26 -8.83
N GLN A 51 21.45 -11.26 -7.95
CA GLN A 51 21.50 -10.60 -6.66
C GLN A 51 21.58 -11.62 -5.52
N SER A 52 22.14 -11.19 -4.37
CA SER A 52 22.12 -12.02 -3.18
C SER A 52 20.66 -12.22 -2.73
N ASP A 53 20.26 -13.48 -2.57
CA ASP A 53 18.92 -13.88 -2.13
C ASP A 53 17.76 -13.29 -2.96
N TYR A 54 18.01 -12.98 -4.25
CA TYR A 54 17.04 -12.36 -5.16
C TYR A 54 16.56 -10.94 -4.72
N MET A 55 17.17 -10.35 -3.70
CA MET A 55 16.78 -9.03 -3.19
C MET A 55 17.22 -7.92 -4.14
N VAL A 56 16.27 -7.15 -4.65
CA VAL A 56 16.52 -6.05 -5.61
C VAL A 56 16.37 -4.66 -5.01
N SER A 57 15.54 -4.49 -3.97
CA SER A 57 15.38 -3.21 -3.24
C SER A 57 15.02 -3.49 -1.79
N ALA A 58 15.46 -2.60 -0.89
CA ALA A 58 15.08 -2.62 0.52
C ALA A 58 15.01 -1.19 1.07
N TYR A 59 13.97 -0.90 1.85
CA TYR A 59 13.70 0.39 2.46
C TYR A 59 13.45 0.22 3.94
N THR A 60 14.24 0.92 4.76
CA THR A 60 14.12 0.89 6.22
C THR A 60 13.43 2.16 6.72
N TYR A 61 12.41 1.98 7.54
CA TYR A 61 11.67 3.05 8.19
C TYR A 61 11.78 2.90 9.70
N SER A 62 12.19 3.97 10.38
CA SER A 62 12.26 4.04 11.84
C SER A 62 10.97 4.65 12.39
N ASP A 63 10.52 4.18 13.56
CA ASP A 63 9.29 4.60 14.22
C ASP A 63 8.05 4.47 13.32
N LEU A 64 8.03 3.41 12.51
CA LEU A 64 6.93 3.12 11.58
C LEU A 64 6.62 1.63 11.61
N VAL A 65 5.36 1.27 11.79
CA VAL A 65 4.84 -0.07 11.55
C VAL A 65 4.14 -0.10 10.18
N VAL A 66 4.53 -1.05 9.32
CA VAL A 66 3.97 -1.22 7.97
C VAL A 66 3.20 -2.53 7.90
N PRO A 67 1.93 -2.55 8.32
CA PRO A 67 1.12 -3.78 8.39
C PRO A 67 0.63 -4.25 7.01
N LYS A 68 0.71 -3.42 5.99
CA LYS A 68 0.20 -3.75 4.65
C LYS A 68 1.22 -3.40 3.58
N VAL A 69 1.61 -4.38 2.78
CA VAL A 69 2.27 -4.20 1.49
C VAL A 69 1.46 -4.93 0.42
N GLN A 70 1.27 -4.30 -0.76
CA GLN A 70 0.46 -4.88 -1.82
C GLN A 70 0.92 -4.42 -3.20
N PHE A 71 1.05 -5.36 -4.13
CA PHE A 71 1.14 -5.03 -5.56
C PHE A 71 -0.24 -4.66 -6.07
N MET A 72 -0.34 -3.52 -6.74
CA MET A 72 -1.53 -3.08 -7.47
C MET A 72 -1.55 -3.73 -8.86
N ASN A 73 -0.40 -3.76 -9.52
CA ASN A 73 -0.16 -4.39 -10.81
C ASN A 73 1.30 -4.87 -10.89
N ASN A 74 1.81 -5.20 -12.08
CA ASN A 74 3.19 -5.70 -12.24
C ASN A 74 4.26 -4.62 -12.01
N ASP A 75 3.90 -3.35 -12.13
CA ASP A 75 4.83 -2.22 -12.12
C ASP A 75 4.71 -1.35 -10.86
N THR A 76 3.63 -1.52 -10.09
CA THR A 76 3.33 -0.65 -8.96
C THR A 76 2.92 -1.45 -7.74
N ALA A 77 3.50 -1.09 -6.60
CA ALA A 77 3.13 -1.58 -5.29
C ALA A 77 2.95 -0.42 -4.32
N PHE A 78 2.21 -0.64 -3.24
CA PHE A 78 2.15 0.29 -2.12
C PHE A 78 2.48 -0.40 -0.80
N ALA A 79 2.90 0.39 0.17
CA ALA A 79 3.00 0.01 1.57
C ALA A 79 2.30 1.06 2.42
N ALA A 80 1.32 0.62 3.22
CA ALA A 80 0.60 1.46 4.14
C ALA A 80 1.09 1.20 5.57
N GLY A 81 1.69 2.21 6.17
CA GLY A 81 2.13 2.25 7.56
C GLY A 81 1.10 2.90 8.47
N ASP A 82 1.41 3.00 9.74
CA ASP A 82 0.55 3.67 10.74
C ASP A 82 0.49 5.19 10.58
N SER A 83 1.48 5.80 9.91
CA SER A 83 1.56 7.26 9.69
C SER A 83 2.05 7.64 8.29
N ARG A 84 2.16 6.68 7.36
CA ARG A 84 2.76 6.91 6.05
C ARG A 84 2.30 5.92 4.99
N LEU A 85 1.91 6.44 3.83
CA LEU A 85 1.75 5.67 2.60
C LEU A 85 3.01 5.83 1.73
N MET A 86 3.59 4.73 1.29
CA MET A 86 4.66 4.68 0.31
C MET A 86 4.15 4.00 -0.97
N ILE A 87 4.45 4.58 -2.12
CA ILE A 87 4.13 4.00 -3.43
C ILE A 87 5.44 3.73 -4.16
N PHE A 88 5.58 2.53 -4.69
CA PHE A 88 6.77 2.03 -5.37
C PHE A 88 6.44 1.74 -6.82
N GLY A 89 7.32 2.15 -7.72
CA GLY A 89 7.20 1.90 -9.16
C GLY A 89 8.40 1.14 -9.71
N GLY A 90 8.17 0.31 -10.72
CA GLY A 90 9.19 -0.44 -11.45
C GLY A 90 8.97 -1.94 -11.46
N SER A 91 8.96 -2.53 -12.67
CA SER A 91 8.67 -3.95 -12.94
C SER A 91 9.83 -4.90 -12.63
N GLN A 92 11.02 -4.40 -12.34
CA GLN A 92 12.20 -5.24 -12.08
C GLN A 92 12.87 -4.93 -10.75
N LYS A 93 12.96 -3.64 -10.43
CA LYS A 93 13.57 -3.11 -9.21
C LYS A 93 12.71 -1.96 -8.70
N PRO A 94 11.66 -2.22 -7.90
CA PRO A 94 10.78 -1.20 -7.39
C PRO A 94 11.53 -0.12 -6.60
N VAL A 95 11.25 1.14 -6.91
CA VAL A 95 11.78 2.33 -6.22
C VAL A 95 10.63 3.16 -5.70
N THR A 96 10.85 3.89 -4.61
CA THR A 96 9.85 4.82 -4.08
C THR A 96 9.59 5.93 -5.10
N ILE A 97 8.33 6.09 -5.52
CA ILE A 97 7.88 7.13 -6.45
C ILE A 97 6.95 8.14 -5.79
N GLY A 98 6.42 7.83 -4.61
CA GLY A 98 5.62 8.74 -3.80
C GLY A 98 5.58 8.32 -2.34
N GLU A 99 5.45 9.33 -1.48
CA GLU A 99 5.40 9.16 -0.04
C GLU A 99 4.50 10.24 0.57
N TYR A 100 3.53 9.82 1.41
CA TYR A 100 2.51 10.69 1.99
C TYR A 100 2.41 10.44 3.48
N LEU A 101 2.58 11.49 4.26
CA LEU A 101 2.43 11.46 5.72
C LEU A 101 0.97 11.77 6.09
N TYR A 102 0.51 11.15 7.16
CA TYR A 102 -0.78 11.43 7.78
C TYR A 102 -0.68 11.19 9.29
N ASP A 103 -1.45 11.96 10.04
CA ASP A 103 -1.53 11.86 11.50
C ASP A 103 -2.81 11.12 11.95
N ASP A 104 -3.78 10.96 11.03
CA ASP A 104 -5.05 10.29 11.30
C ASP A 104 -4.87 8.77 11.25
N GLU A 105 -5.62 8.04 12.09
CA GLU A 105 -5.63 6.58 12.10
C GLU A 105 -6.37 6.03 10.87
N ILE A 106 -5.70 5.15 10.11
CA ILE A 106 -6.33 4.44 8.99
C ILE A 106 -7.40 3.48 9.53
N GLN A 107 -8.62 3.62 9.02
CA GLN A 107 -9.72 2.70 9.29
C GLN A 107 -9.69 1.49 8.34
N SER A 108 -9.40 1.73 7.07
CA SER A 108 -9.37 0.70 6.03
C SER A 108 -8.49 1.11 4.86
N VAL A 109 -8.01 0.10 4.12
CA VAL A 109 -7.24 0.28 2.88
C VAL A 109 -7.90 -0.54 1.78
N PHE A 110 -8.27 0.13 0.69
CA PHE A 110 -8.83 -0.49 -0.51
C PHE A 110 -7.92 -0.20 -1.71
N TYR A 111 -7.91 -1.11 -2.68
CA TYR A 111 -7.05 -0.93 -3.86
C TYR A 111 -7.60 -1.64 -5.09
N SER A 112 -7.12 -1.20 -6.24
CA SER A 112 -7.32 -1.84 -7.53
C SER A 112 -6.00 -1.84 -8.31
N GLU A 113 -6.04 -2.21 -9.59
CA GLU A 113 -4.86 -2.11 -10.46
C GLU A 113 -4.40 -0.66 -10.71
N LYS A 114 -5.31 0.34 -10.54
CA LYS A 114 -5.07 1.76 -10.84
C LYS A 114 -4.94 2.62 -9.58
N TYR A 115 -5.61 2.28 -8.48
CA TYR A 115 -5.79 3.15 -7.32
C TYR A 115 -5.52 2.44 -5.99
N VAL A 116 -5.05 3.20 -5.02
CA VAL A 116 -5.07 2.85 -3.59
C VAL A 116 -5.81 3.96 -2.84
N GLY A 117 -6.71 3.57 -1.95
CA GLY A 117 -7.48 4.47 -1.11
C GLY A 117 -7.31 4.16 0.37
N LEU A 118 -7.06 5.19 1.15
CA LEU A 118 -6.97 5.13 2.61
C LEU A 118 -8.20 5.79 3.21
N VAL A 119 -8.94 5.05 4.02
CA VAL A 119 -10.13 5.56 4.72
C VAL A 119 -9.73 6.00 6.12
N PHE A 120 -10.13 7.21 6.47
CA PHE A 120 -9.97 7.84 7.77
C PHE A 120 -11.34 8.23 8.33
N LEU A 121 -11.43 8.52 9.61
CA LEU A 121 -12.56 9.26 10.14
C LEU A 121 -12.53 10.68 9.56
N SER A 122 -13.72 11.23 9.26
CA SER A 122 -13.83 12.58 8.71
C SER A 122 -13.56 13.64 9.78
N ASP A 123 -12.90 14.70 9.34
CA ASP A 123 -12.75 15.95 10.09
C ASP A 123 -13.91 16.95 9.86
N GLN A 124 -14.85 16.60 8.96
CA GLN A 124 -16.02 17.42 8.64
C GLN A 124 -17.24 16.96 9.43
N ALA A 125 -18.00 17.92 9.97
CA ALA A 125 -19.12 17.65 10.87
C ALA A 125 -20.29 16.89 10.21
N GLU A 126 -20.43 16.96 8.89
CA GLU A 126 -21.55 16.39 8.13
C GLU A 126 -21.21 15.05 7.47
N THR A 127 -20.00 14.55 7.63
CA THR A 127 -19.56 13.28 7.03
C THR A 127 -18.82 12.44 8.06
N LYS A 128 -18.94 11.12 7.93
CA LYS A 128 -18.37 10.17 8.89
C LYS A 128 -16.96 9.75 8.50
N TYR A 129 -16.71 9.66 7.20
CA TYR A 129 -15.47 9.15 6.65
C TYR A 129 -14.89 10.09 5.58
N ARG A 130 -13.57 10.06 5.47
CA ARG A 130 -12.77 10.62 4.38
C ARG A 130 -11.93 9.52 3.77
N MET A 131 -11.94 9.39 2.45
CA MET A 131 -11.04 8.52 1.71
C MET A 131 -10.10 9.32 0.83
N ASP A 132 -8.82 9.20 1.09
CA ASP A 132 -7.76 9.78 0.26
C ASP A 132 -7.32 8.75 -0.78
N VAL A 133 -7.41 9.09 -2.07
CA VAL A 133 -7.16 8.19 -3.20
C VAL A 133 -5.91 8.63 -3.95
N TYR A 134 -5.05 7.67 -4.27
CA TYR A 134 -3.80 7.85 -4.99
C TYR A 134 -3.74 6.89 -6.17
N ASN A 135 -3.15 7.32 -7.28
CA ASN A 135 -2.99 6.50 -8.48
C ASN A 135 -1.60 5.83 -8.56
N THR A 136 -1.40 5.02 -9.60
CA THR A 136 -0.14 4.31 -9.85
C THR A 136 1.04 5.21 -10.24
N SER A 137 0.80 6.48 -10.56
CA SER A 137 1.85 7.49 -10.73
C SER A 137 2.21 8.20 -9.43
N ALA A 138 1.68 7.71 -8.30
CA ALA A 138 1.77 8.32 -6.98
C ALA A 138 1.17 9.74 -6.91
N ALA A 139 0.22 10.10 -7.75
CA ALA A 139 -0.51 11.34 -7.62
C ALA A 139 -1.74 11.15 -6.71
N LYS A 140 -1.99 12.11 -5.81
CA LYS A 140 -3.25 12.14 -5.08
C LYS A 140 -4.36 12.55 -6.04
N VAL A 141 -5.32 11.65 -6.24
CA VAL A 141 -6.48 11.87 -7.14
C VAL A 141 -7.49 12.78 -6.47
N GLY A 142 -7.75 12.57 -5.18
CA GLY A 142 -8.69 13.38 -4.41
C GLY A 142 -8.90 12.90 -3.00
N SER A 143 -9.71 13.66 -2.27
CA SER A 143 -10.28 13.28 -0.98
C SER A 143 -11.80 13.23 -1.13
N TYR A 144 -12.39 12.09 -0.79
CA TYR A 144 -13.82 11.81 -0.94
C TYR A 144 -14.45 11.67 0.44
N TYR A 145 -15.49 12.44 0.69
CA TYR A 145 -16.18 12.45 1.97
C TYR A 145 -17.52 11.75 1.85
N PHE A 146 -17.84 10.89 2.78
CA PHE A 146 -19.06 10.07 2.74
C PHE A 146 -19.55 9.68 4.14
N ASP A 147 -20.83 9.26 4.17
CA ASP A 147 -21.56 8.97 5.43
C ASP A 147 -21.98 7.50 5.52
N VAL A 148 -21.85 6.74 4.41
CA VAL A 148 -22.21 5.32 4.36
C VAL A 148 -21.38 4.53 5.34
N ASP A 149 -22.05 3.81 6.25
CA ASP A 149 -21.42 2.77 7.07
C ASP A 149 -21.06 1.58 6.17
N TYR A 150 -19.96 1.69 5.47
CA TYR A 150 -19.57 0.80 4.39
C TYR A 150 -19.26 -0.62 4.87
N THR A 151 -19.71 -1.60 4.10
CA THR A 151 -19.26 -2.99 4.20
C THR A 151 -18.01 -3.21 3.35
N ASP A 152 -17.97 -2.58 2.16
CA ASP A 152 -16.86 -2.67 1.23
C ASP A 152 -16.78 -1.44 0.32
N ILE A 153 -15.59 -1.21 -0.25
CA ILE A 153 -15.32 -0.17 -1.23
C ILE A 153 -14.52 -0.82 -2.36
N PHE A 154 -14.92 -0.61 -3.60
CA PHE A 154 -14.16 -1.06 -4.75
C PHE A 154 -14.06 -0.01 -5.84
N PHE A 155 -13.04 -0.14 -6.67
CA PHE A 155 -12.81 0.71 -7.83
C PHE A 155 -13.17 -0.08 -9.09
N GLU A 156 -13.96 0.54 -9.96
CA GLU A 156 -14.31 0.01 -11.28
C GLU A 156 -14.03 1.09 -12.33
N GLU A 157 -13.05 0.86 -13.19
CA GLU A 157 -12.55 1.85 -14.13
C GLU A 157 -12.18 3.19 -13.45
N ASP A 158 -12.98 4.23 -13.65
CA ASP A 158 -12.81 5.56 -13.10
C ASP A 158 -13.90 5.92 -12.07
N ALA A 159 -14.56 4.91 -11.52
CA ALA A 159 -15.54 5.04 -10.47
C ALA A 159 -15.08 4.35 -9.18
N MET A 160 -15.43 4.92 -8.06
CA MET A 160 -15.31 4.33 -6.73
C MET A 160 -16.72 4.09 -6.19
N VAL A 161 -17.01 2.86 -5.81
CA VAL A 161 -18.31 2.44 -5.26
C VAL A 161 -18.14 2.11 -3.79
N ILE A 162 -18.90 2.79 -2.95
CA ILE A 162 -18.97 2.59 -1.50
C ILE A 162 -20.35 2.05 -1.19
N TYR A 163 -20.45 0.93 -0.49
CA TYR A 163 -21.75 0.33 -0.25
C TYR A 163 -21.85 -0.47 1.06
N ASN A 164 -23.08 -0.68 1.47
CA ASN A 164 -23.51 -1.66 2.48
C ASN A 164 -24.76 -2.41 1.99
N GLU A 165 -25.45 -3.11 2.89
CA GLU A 165 -26.64 -3.90 2.56
C GLU A 165 -27.83 -3.07 2.10
N SER A 166 -27.89 -1.77 2.39
CA SER A 166 -29.05 -0.90 2.20
C SER A 166 -28.83 0.27 1.26
N GLU A 167 -27.58 0.68 1.02
CA GLU A 167 -27.28 1.88 0.23
C GLU A 167 -25.93 1.78 -0.47
N CYS A 168 -25.76 2.57 -1.52
CA CYS A 168 -24.46 2.77 -2.14
C CYS A 168 -24.27 4.23 -2.56
N GLN A 169 -23.01 4.66 -2.55
CA GLN A 169 -22.58 5.95 -3.11
C GLN A 169 -21.51 5.70 -4.19
N ILE A 170 -21.55 6.48 -5.25
CA ILE A 170 -20.63 6.36 -6.38
C ILE A 170 -19.95 7.71 -6.57
N PHE A 171 -18.61 7.67 -6.65
CA PHE A 171 -17.77 8.82 -6.93
C PHE A 171 -16.98 8.57 -8.21
N THR A 172 -16.72 9.61 -8.99
CA THR A 172 -15.76 9.55 -10.11
C THR A 172 -14.36 9.84 -9.59
N THR A 173 -13.38 9.06 -10.05
CA THR A 173 -11.95 9.24 -9.73
C THR A 173 -11.21 10.01 -10.83
N GLU A 174 -11.88 10.41 -11.91
CA GLU A 174 -11.37 11.38 -12.87
C GLU A 174 -11.60 12.79 -12.31
N GLY A 175 -10.50 13.57 -12.24
CA GLY A 175 -10.52 14.99 -11.91
C GLY A 175 -10.80 15.87 -13.13
#